data_519c8094b84194d45aa4f5c4f146a87a
#
_entry.id   519c8094b84194d45aa4f5c4f146a87a
#
_cell.length_a   1.000
_cell.length_b   1.000
_cell.length_c   1.000
_cell.angle_alpha   90.00
_cell.angle_beta   90.00
_cell.angle_gamma   90.00
#
_symmetry.space_group_name_H-M   'P 1'
#
loop_
_entity.id
_entity.type
_entity.pdbx_description
1 polymer ?
#
loop_
_entity_poly.entity_id
_entity_poly.type
_entity_poly.pdbx_seq_one_letter_code
_entity_poly.pdbx_strand_id
1 'polypeptide(L)'
;MQDVAVILGDGVGPELVKATMRVVTATGAPVNMILCQAGSDWYESHAGDSLIPDETRDVINSTQACFKGPTTTPGGPGSPRSVAVTIRQEMDLYANVRPIKTFANTPRPLGDVDFVCVREATEGMYSGSELKLSADMFVALRKITKSASRKIAKFAFKETQKRTWKTVVAIHKSNILKQTDGAFLQAVRETKNDYPSIDLWEYHVDNVAQQLVKNPQIFNESILLSTNLFMDIISEECAALVGSIGMIYSANFGDNYAMFEPAHGSAPKYRGLDKVNPTASVLAGAWMLDYLGSXXXXQDYVRSWR
;
A
#
# COMPACT_ATOMS: atom_id res chain seq x y z
N MET A 1 -25.92 6.49 -4.13
CA MET A 1 -24.64 7.22 -4.12
C MET A 1 -23.83 6.61 -2.97
N GLN A 2 -22.55 6.31 -3.21
CA GLN A 2 -21.69 5.67 -2.19
C GLN A 2 -20.82 6.74 -1.53
N ASP A 3 -20.80 6.75 -0.21
CA ASP A 3 -20.00 7.70 0.55
C ASP A 3 -18.54 7.23 0.67
N VAL A 4 -17.61 8.15 0.43
CA VAL A 4 -16.17 7.91 0.48
C VAL A 4 -15.51 8.99 1.34
N ALA A 5 -14.73 8.56 2.34
CA ALA A 5 -13.89 9.49 3.11
C ALA A 5 -12.73 9.96 2.23
N VAL A 6 -12.47 11.26 2.17
CA VAL A 6 -11.37 11.80 1.36
C VAL A 6 -10.45 12.63 2.25
N ILE A 7 -9.29 12.08 2.58
CA ILE A 7 -8.29 12.74 3.42
C ILE A 7 -7.34 13.54 2.51
N LEU A 8 -7.30 14.85 2.71
CA LEU A 8 -6.46 15.73 1.87
C LEU A 8 -4.97 15.47 2.07
N GLY A 9 -4.55 15.19 3.31
CA GLY A 9 -3.13 14.96 3.62
C GLY A 9 -2.32 16.24 3.73
N ASP A 10 -1.00 16.09 3.72
CA ASP A 10 -0.03 17.16 3.94
C ASP A 10 0.78 17.47 2.67
N GLY A 11 1.51 18.56 2.70
CA GLY A 11 2.46 18.89 1.64
C GLY A 11 1.77 19.01 0.28
N VAL A 12 2.11 18.11 -0.66
CA VAL A 12 1.50 18.08 -2.00
C VAL A 12 0.14 17.37 -2.00
N GLY A 13 -0.28 16.82 -0.85
CA GLY A 13 -1.53 16.08 -0.74
C GLY A 13 -2.75 16.83 -1.27
N PRO A 14 -3.02 18.05 -0.77
CA PRO A 14 -4.22 18.79 -1.21
C PRO A 14 -4.31 19.00 -2.72
N GLU A 15 -3.19 19.31 -3.39
CA GLU A 15 -3.20 19.51 -4.85
C GLU A 15 -3.41 18.18 -5.60
N LEU A 16 -2.80 17.09 -5.14
CA LEU A 16 -2.97 15.77 -5.74
C LEU A 16 -4.40 15.24 -5.56
N VAL A 17 -4.93 15.36 -4.35
CA VAL A 17 -6.31 14.93 -4.05
C VAL A 17 -7.30 15.74 -4.88
N LYS A 18 -7.10 17.07 -4.97
CA LYS A 18 -7.95 17.95 -5.77
C LYS A 18 -7.93 17.53 -7.26
N ALA A 19 -6.75 17.22 -7.80
CA ALA A 19 -6.63 16.74 -9.18
C ALA A 19 -7.39 15.42 -9.36
N THR A 20 -7.23 14.48 -8.42
CA THR A 20 -7.92 13.19 -8.46
C THR A 20 -9.45 13.36 -8.37
N MET A 21 -9.92 14.20 -7.44
CA MET A 21 -11.35 14.46 -7.28
C MET A 21 -11.97 15.02 -8.56
N ARG A 22 -11.25 15.91 -9.26
CA ARG A 22 -11.71 16.43 -10.55
C ARG A 22 -11.90 15.33 -11.59
N VAL A 23 -10.94 14.38 -11.66
CA VAL A 23 -11.05 13.24 -12.55
C VAL A 23 -12.22 12.33 -12.15
N VAL A 24 -12.31 11.99 -10.87
CA VAL A 24 -13.41 11.14 -10.35
C VAL A 24 -14.77 11.78 -10.67
N THR A 25 -14.93 13.07 -10.41
CA THR A 25 -16.19 13.79 -10.70
C THR A 25 -16.51 13.74 -12.20
N ALA A 26 -15.49 13.92 -13.05
CA ALA A 26 -15.68 13.93 -14.51
C ALA A 26 -16.15 12.57 -15.07
N THR A 27 -15.92 11.46 -14.34
CA THR A 27 -16.43 10.14 -14.75
C THR A 27 -17.95 10.00 -14.59
N GLY A 28 -18.58 10.88 -13.78
CA GLY A 28 -20.00 10.76 -13.46
C GLY A 28 -20.32 9.60 -12.51
N ALA A 29 -19.32 8.99 -11.89
CA ALA A 29 -19.54 7.89 -10.93
C ALA A 29 -20.40 8.36 -9.76
N PRO A 30 -21.36 7.54 -9.27
CA PRO A 30 -22.28 7.95 -8.20
C PRO A 30 -21.62 7.83 -6.82
N VAL A 31 -20.54 8.60 -6.61
CA VAL A 31 -19.83 8.64 -5.32
C VAL A 31 -19.97 10.03 -4.71
N ASN A 32 -20.11 10.06 -3.39
CA ASN A 32 -20.15 11.28 -2.59
C ASN A 32 -18.85 11.37 -1.79
N MET A 33 -18.02 12.34 -2.10
CA MET A 33 -16.67 12.49 -1.53
C MET A 33 -16.74 13.44 -0.32
N ILE A 34 -16.57 12.87 0.89
CA ILE A 34 -16.64 13.60 2.16
C ILE A 34 -15.21 13.99 2.58
N LEU A 35 -14.90 15.27 2.50
CA LEU A 35 -13.56 15.78 2.80
C LEU A 35 -13.25 15.69 4.29
N CYS A 36 -12.04 15.18 4.60
CA CYS A 36 -11.58 14.98 5.97
C CYS A 36 -10.15 15.52 6.14
N GLN A 37 -9.82 15.87 7.38
CA GLN A 37 -8.49 16.34 7.75
C GLN A 37 -7.72 15.23 8.45
N ALA A 38 -6.42 15.09 8.17
CA ALA A 38 -5.50 14.27 8.95
C ALA A 38 -4.07 14.56 8.48
N GLY A 39 -3.13 14.40 9.38
CA GLY A 39 -1.71 14.58 9.11
C GLY A 39 -1.08 15.63 9.99
N SER A 40 0.18 15.98 9.67
CA SER A 40 0.95 16.91 10.49
C SER A 40 0.39 18.33 10.46
N ASP A 41 -0.14 18.77 9.32
CA ASP A 41 -0.70 20.13 9.21
C ASP A 41 -1.86 20.33 10.18
N TRP A 42 -2.74 19.33 10.28
CA TRP A 42 -3.85 19.36 11.25
C TRP A 42 -3.32 19.28 12.68
N TYR A 43 -2.41 18.34 12.94
CA TYR A 43 -1.84 18.09 14.28
C TYR A 43 -1.16 19.35 14.84
N GLU A 44 -0.34 20.02 14.03
CA GLU A 44 0.40 21.20 14.45
C GLU A 44 -0.53 22.40 14.77
N SER A 45 -1.68 22.46 14.10
CA SER A 45 -2.64 23.57 14.30
C SER A 45 -3.62 23.34 15.44
N HIS A 46 -3.75 22.10 15.95
CA HIS A 46 -4.78 21.76 16.95
C HIS A 46 -4.22 21.23 18.28
N ALA A 47 -2.88 21.09 18.40
CA ALA A 47 -2.23 20.63 19.64
C ALA A 47 -2.84 19.35 20.21
N GLY A 48 -3.20 18.40 19.34
CA GLY A 48 -3.81 17.13 19.74
C GLY A 48 -2.80 16.03 20.02
N ASP A 49 -3.29 14.86 20.41
CA ASP A 49 -2.47 13.66 20.64
C ASP A 49 -2.46 12.71 19.45
N SER A 50 -3.21 13.02 18.39
CA SER A 50 -3.40 12.15 17.23
C SER A 50 -3.27 12.93 15.94
N LEU A 51 -2.76 12.25 14.89
CA LEU A 51 -2.72 12.81 13.54
C LEU A 51 -4.09 12.73 12.85
N ILE A 52 -5.08 12.08 13.48
CA ILE A 52 -6.42 11.90 12.90
C ILE A 52 -7.45 12.44 13.88
N PRO A 53 -8.23 13.47 13.51
CA PRO A 53 -9.35 13.94 14.35
C PRO A 53 -10.42 12.86 14.53
N ASP A 54 -11.16 12.95 15.62
CA ASP A 54 -12.27 12.01 15.88
C ASP A 54 -13.36 12.14 14.80
N GLU A 55 -13.64 13.35 14.33
CA GLU A 55 -14.59 13.57 13.25
C GLU A 55 -14.17 12.82 11.96
N THR A 56 -12.88 12.76 11.68
CA THR A 56 -12.36 12.01 10.54
C THR A 56 -12.55 10.50 10.77
N ARG A 57 -12.31 10.00 11.99
CA ARG A 57 -12.59 8.60 12.33
C ARG A 57 -14.07 8.26 12.13
N ASP A 58 -14.96 9.14 12.56
CA ASP A 58 -16.42 8.93 12.39
C ASP A 58 -16.79 8.82 10.90
N VAL A 59 -16.23 9.69 10.05
CA VAL A 59 -16.47 9.63 8.61
C VAL A 59 -15.90 8.31 8.03
N ILE A 60 -14.67 7.93 8.38
CA ILE A 60 -14.07 6.67 7.92
C ILE A 60 -14.99 5.48 8.31
N ASN A 61 -15.47 5.45 9.54
CA ASN A 61 -16.32 4.37 10.05
C ASN A 61 -17.71 4.32 9.37
N SER A 62 -18.18 5.45 8.83
CA SER A 62 -19.51 5.54 8.22
C SER A 62 -19.50 5.38 6.69
N THR A 63 -18.30 5.31 6.06
CA THR A 63 -18.18 5.27 4.60
C THR A 63 -17.80 3.89 4.09
N GLN A 64 -17.89 3.67 2.77
CA GLN A 64 -17.59 2.40 2.13
C GLN A 64 -16.11 2.23 1.79
N ALA A 65 -15.38 3.36 1.69
CA ALA A 65 -13.95 3.35 1.36
C ALA A 65 -13.33 4.69 1.75
N CYS A 66 -12.00 4.72 1.78
CA CYS A 66 -11.24 5.94 2.01
C CYS A 66 -10.30 6.21 0.84
N PHE A 67 -10.25 7.45 0.37
CA PHE A 67 -9.19 7.93 -0.51
C PHE A 67 -8.29 8.86 0.31
N LYS A 68 -6.98 8.57 0.33
CA LYS A 68 -6.08 9.33 1.21
C LYS A 68 -4.92 9.94 0.40
N GLY A 69 -4.75 11.25 0.51
CA GLY A 69 -3.54 11.93 0.03
C GLY A 69 -2.34 11.58 0.92
N PRO A 70 -1.13 11.87 0.45
CA PRO A 70 0.08 11.59 1.25
C PRO A 70 0.09 12.43 2.54
N THR A 71 0.58 11.85 3.63
CA THR A 71 0.64 12.50 4.94
C THR A 71 2.07 12.50 5.47
N THR A 72 2.36 13.46 6.30
CA THR A 72 3.63 13.56 7.05
C THR A 72 3.41 13.03 8.47
N THR A 73 4.42 12.33 8.99
CA THR A 73 4.45 11.92 10.38
C THR A 73 5.63 12.64 11.05
N PRO A 74 5.39 13.41 12.11
CA PRO A 74 6.51 14.02 12.85
C PRO A 74 7.46 12.95 13.36
N GLY A 75 8.75 13.27 13.39
CA GLY A 75 9.77 12.33 13.88
C GLY A 75 10.13 12.57 15.34
N GLY A 76 10.81 11.58 15.94
CA GLY A 76 11.34 11.68 17.30
C GLY A 76 10.55 10.89 18.33
N PRO A 77 11.15 10.65 19.50
CA PRO A 77 10.48 9.92 20.57
C PRO A 77 9.19 10.61 21.02
N GLY A 78 8.14 9.84 21.17
CA GLY A 78 6.84 10.36 21.57
C GLY A 78 5.97 10.90 20.45
N SER A 79 6.45 10.88 19.21
CA SER A 79 5.63 11.31 18.06
C SER A 79 4.42 10.40 17.88
N PRO A 80 3.29 10.97 17.43
CA PRO A 80 2.10 10.15 17.17
C PRO A 80 2.32 9.18 16.01
N ARG A 81 1.55 8.09 16.03
CA ARG A 81 1.61 7.08 14.97
C ARG A 81 1.10 7.65 13.64
N SER A 82 1.71 7.21 12.53
CA SER A 82 1.34 7.74 11.21
C SER A 82 -0.14 7.47 10.87
N VAL A 83 -0.73 8.38 10.11
CA VAL A 83 -2.13 8.27 9.65
C VAL A 83 -2.39 6.92 8.97
N ALA A 84 -1.51 6.54 8.04
CA ALA A 84 -1.69 5.28 7.30
C ALA A 84 -1.66 4.06 8.22
N VAL A 85 -0.69 4.00 9.16
CA VAL A 85 -0.58 2.87 10.09
C VAL A 85 -1.81 2.82 11.02
N THR A 86 -2.26 3.97 11.49
CA THR A 86 -3.44 4.05 12.37
C THR A 86 -4.69 3.50 11.65
N ILE A 87 -4.98 4.00 10.44
CA ILE A 87 -6.16 3.54 9.68
C ILE A 87 -6.05 2.04 9.37
N ARG A 88 -4.85 1.55 8.95
CA ARG A 88 -4.64 0.13 8.69
C ARG A 88 -4.98 -0.73 9.89
N GLN A 89 -4.58 -0.29 11.09
CA GLN A 89 -4.83 -1.05 12.31
C GLN A 89 -6.28 -0.95 12.78
N GLU A 90 -6.87 0.26 12.76
CA GLU A 90 -8.25 0.46 13.22
C GLU A 90 -9.28 -0.23 12.33
N MET A 91 -9.02 -0.26 11.00
CA MET A 91 -9.93 -0.86 10.03
C MET A 91 -9.50 -2.28 9.59
N ASP A 92 -8.48 -2.86 10.23
CA ASP A 92 -7.90 -4.17 9.88
C ASP A 92 -7.57 -4.29 8.38
N LEU A 93 -6.90 -3.26 7.82
CA LEU A 93 -6.48 -3.27 6.42
C LEU A 93 -5.15 -4.02 6.30
N TYR A 94 -5.25 -5.34 6.26
CA TYR A 94 -4.08 -6.20 6.38
C TYR A 94 -3.26 -6.35 5.10
N ALA A 95 -3.84 -6.05 3.94
CA ALA A 95 -3.15 -6.24 2.65
C ALA A 95 -2.90 -4.89 1.97
N ASN A 96 -1.66 -4.39 2.02
CA ASN A 96 -1.25 -3.24 1.20
C ASN A 96 -0.77 -3.79 -0.15
N VAL A 97 -1.40 -3.34 -1.21
CA VAL A 97 -1.21 -3.86 -2.58
C VAL A 97 -0.69 -2.75 -3.47
N ARG A 98 0.43 -2.99 -4.16
CA ARG A 98 1.07 -2.02 -5.05
C ARG A 98 1.31 -2.68 -6.42
N PRO A 99 0.50 -2.38 -7.44
CA PRO A 99 0.81 -2.82 -8.80
C PRO A 99 2.08 -2.13 -9.31
N ILE A 100 2.96 -2.92 -9.89
CA ILE A 100 4.23 -2.47 -10.48
C ILE A 100 4.14 -2.77 -11.97
N LYS A 101 3.81 -1.75 -12.74
CA LYS A 101 3.58 -1.90 -14.17
C LYS A 101 4.20 -0.75 -14.93
N THR A 102 4.97 -1.04 -15.96
CA THR A 102 5.49 -0.04 -16.88
C THR A 102 4.38 0.45 -17.81
N PHE A 103 4.39 1.73 -18.09
CA PHE A 103 3.45 2.37 -19.01
C PHE A 103 4.17 2.82 -20.27
N ALA A 104 3.44 2.87 -21.38
CA ALA A 104 3.98 3.40 -22.63
C ALA A 104 4.50 4.83 -22.42
N ASN A 105 5.64 5.12 -23.03
CA ASN A 105 6.26 6.45 -23.00
C ASN A 105 6.74 6.92 -21.60
N THR A 106 6.89 5.99 -20.65
CA THR A 106 7.53 6.30 -19.36
C THR A 106 8.92 5.65 -19.29
N PRO A 107 9.82 6.20 -18.48
CA PRO A 107 11.13 5.56 -18.29
C PRO A 107 10.96 4.13 -17.76
N ARG A 108 11.71 3.18 -18.37
CA ARG A 108 11.71 1.77 -17.98
C ARG A 108 13.14 1.24 -18.15
N PRO A 109 14.00 1.62 -17.22
CA PRO A 109 15.45 1.42 -17.41
C PRO A 109 15.87 -0.05 -17.56
N LEU A 110 15.06 -0.98 -17.05
CA LEU A 110 15.36 -2.41 -17.12
C LEU A 110 14.32 -3.18 -17.96
N GLY A 111 13.57 -2.47 -18.82
CA GLY A 111 12.56 -3.08 -19.69
C GLY A 111 11.17 -3.13 -19.05
N ASP A 112 10.26 -3.83 -19.70
CA ASP A 112 8.86 -3.87 -19.27
C ASP A 112 8.67 -4.84 -18.10
N VAL A 113 7.93 -4.36 -17.09
CA VAL A 113 7.53 -5.19 -15.94
C VAL A 113 6.03 -5.09 -15.72
N ASP A 114 5.42 -6.18 -15.22
CA ASP A 114 4.01 -6.22 -14.81
C ASP A 114 3.86 -7.30 -13.72
N PHE A 115 3.90 -6.89 -12.46
CA PHE A 115 3.69 -7.77 -11.30
C PHE A 115 3.07 -6.95 -10.16
N VAL A 116 2.70 -7.60 -9.07
CA VAL A 116 2.07 -6.90 -7.94
C VAL A 116 2.78 -7.25 -6.64
N CYS A 117 3.10 -6.23 -5.86
CA CYS A 117 3.60 -6.38 -4.49
C CYS A 117 2.42 -6.42 -3.52
N VAL A 118 2.38 -7.46 -2.67
CA VAL A 118 1.39 -7.64 -1.60
C VAL A 118 2.14 -7.65 -0.28
N ARG A 119 1.86 -6.67 0.56
CA ARG A 119 2.52 -6.41 1.83
C ARG A 119 1.55 -6.67 2.98
N GLU A 120 1.94 -7.53 3.92
CA GLU A 120 1.22 -7.61 5.18
C GLU A 120 1.38 -6.26 5.92
N ALA A 121 0.30 -5.65 6.36
CA ALA A 121 0.31 -4.25 6.76
C ALA A 121 -0.08 -3.98 8.22
N THR A 122 -0.35 -5.02 9.03
CA THR A 122 -0.89 -4.83 10.40
C THR A 122 0.10 -5.19 11.51
N GLU A 123 1.15 -5.95 11.21
CA GLU A 123 2.11 -6.39 12.24
C GLU A 123 3.57 -6.19 11.79
N GLY A 124 4.49 -6.95 12.31
CA GLY A 124 5.91 -6.85 12.00
C GLY A 124 6.61 -5.79 12.84
N MET A 125 7.59 -5.11 12.25
CA MET A 125 8.30 -3.99 12.91
C MET A 125 7.38 -2.77 13.07
N TYR A 126 6.37 -2.66 12.23
CA TYR A 126 5.41 -1.54 12.28
C TYR A 126 4.42 -1.65 13.44
N SER A 127 4.51 -2.72 14.25
CA SER A 127 3.80 -2.76 15.53
C SER A 127 4.32 -1.67 16.50
N GLY A 128 5.54 -1.17 16.27
CA GLY A 128 6.11 -0.06 17.02
C GLY A 128 6.57 -0.43 18.43
N SER A 129 6.86 -1.71 18.67
CA SER A 129 7.28 -2.18 19.99
C SER A 129 8.79 -2.10 20.13
N GLU A 130 9.28 -1.02 20.74
CA GLU A 130 10.70 -0.81 21.01
C GLU A 130 10.92 -0.65 22.51
N LEU A 131 12.05 -1.13 22.98
CA LEU A 131 12.45 -1.08 24.40
C LEU A 131 13.88 -0.55 24.51
N LYS A 132 14.07 0.38 25.42
CA LYS A 132 15.39 0.82 25.84
C LYS A 132 15.77 -0.02 27.06
N LEU A 133 16.76 -0.89 26.92
CA LEU A 133 17.18 -1.79 27.99
C LEU A 133 18.27 -1.17 28.88
N SER A 134 19.09 -0.27 28.31
CA SER A 134 20.10 0.46 29.05
C SER A 134 20.41 1.78 28.32
N ALA A 135 21.42 2.53 28.79
CA ALA A 135 21.82 3.78 28.14
C ALA A 135 22.29 3.58 26.69
N ASP A 136 22.80 2.38 26.37
CA ASP A 136 23.40 2.09 25.07
C ASP A 136 22.80 0.86 24.38
N MET A 137 21.69 0.30 24.91
CA MET A 137 21.07 -0.91 24.35
C MET A 137 19.59 -0.68 24.06
N PHE A 138 19.19 -0.87 22.82
CA PHE A 138 17.83 -0.72 22.34
C PHE A 138 17.40 -2.00 21.61
N VAL A 139 16.15 -2.41 21.77
CA VAL A 139 15.60 -3.63 21.17
C VAL A 139 14.28 -3.29 20.49
N ALA A 140 14.10 -3.81 19.30
CA ALA A 140 12.81 -3.73 18.59
C ALA A 140 12.20 -5.13 18.50
N LEU A 141 10.92 -5.24 18.76
CA LEU A 141 10.19 -6.52 18.73
C LEU A 141 9.44 -6.65 17.42
N ARG A 142 9.76 -7.69 16.67
CA ARG A 142 9.09 -8.01 15.43
C ARG A 142 8.05 -9.09 15.66
N LYS A 143 6.77 -8.73 15.61
CA LYS A 143 5.66 -9.66 15.85
C LYS A 143 5.17 -10.25 14.52
N ILE A 144 5.16 -11.58 14.38
CA ILE A 144 4.59 -12.28 13.23
C ILE A 144 3.68 -13.39 13.78
N THR A 145 2.43 -13.37 13.35
CA THR A 145 1.46 -14.40 13.77
C THR A 145 1.09 -15.29 12.58
N LYS A 146 0.79 -16.57 12.88
CA LYS A 146 0.33 -17.50 11.84
C LYS A 146 -1.02 -17.06 11.28
N SER A 147 -1.89 -16.44 12.09
CA SER A 147 -3.20 -15.98 11.61
C SER A 147 -3.07 -14.87 10.56
N ALA A 148 -2.29 -13.82 10.85
CA ALA A 148 -2.06 -12.74 9.88
C ALA A 148 -1.32 -13.26 8.64
N SER A 149 -0.35 -14.17 8.83
CA SER A 149 0.38 -14.79 7.73
C SER A 149 -0.55 -15.60 6.81
N ARG A 150 -1.50 -16.38 7.37
CA ARG A 150 -2.50 -17.09 6.58
C ARG A 150 -3.44 -16.12 5.86
N LYS A 151 -3.86 -15.06 6.55
CA LYS A 151 -4.78 -14.07 6.00
C LYS A 151 -4.18 -13.41 4.75
N ILE A 152 -2.92 -12.94 4.87
CA ILE A 152 -2.26 -12.29 3.74
C ILE A 152 -1.91 -13.30 2.62
N ALA A 153 -1.57 -14.55 2.97
CA ALA A 153 -1.32 -15.59 1.98
C ALA A 153 -2.58 -15.88 1.16
N LYS A 154 -3.73 -16.09 1.83
CA LYS A 154 -5.01 -16.27 1.14
C LYS A 154 -5.32 -15.13 0.20
N PHE A 155 -5.09 -13.90 0.64
CA PHE A 155 -5.28 -12.72 -0.21
C PHE A 155 -4.40 -12.81 -1.47
N ALA A 156 -3.11 -13.11 -1.30
CA ALA A 156 -2.17 -13.19 -2.43
C ALA A 156 -2.58 -14.27 -3.45
N PHE A 157 -2.93 -15.47 -2.96
CA PHE A 157 -3.36 -16.55 -3.86
C PHE A 157 -4.67 -16.21 -4.58
N LYS A 158 -5.65 -15.61 -3.89
CA LYS A 158 -6.90 -15.16 -4.51
C LYS A 158 -6.64 -14.09 -5.57
N GLU A 159 -5.75 -13.15 -5.29
CA GLU A 159 -5.41 -12.08 -6.22
C GLU A 159 -4.69 -12.63 -7.46
N THR A 160 -3.82 -13.64 -7.28
CA THR A 160 -3.17 -14.36 -8.38
C THR A 160 -4.24 -15.02 -9.28
N GLN A 161 -5.19 -15.72 -8.66
CA GLN A 161 -6.28 -16.41 -9.37
C GLN A 161 -7.17 -15.42 -10.13
N LYS A 162 -7.53 -14.30 -9.49
CA LYS A 162 -8.35 -13.24 -10.08
C LYS A 162 -7.69 -12.64 -11.33
N ARG A 163 -6.36 -12.53 -11.31
CA ARG A 163 -5.58 -12.01 -12.46
C ARG A 163 -5.28 -13.07 -13.52
N THR A 164 -5.69 -14.30 -13.31
CA THR A 164 -5.36 -15.48 -14.15
C THR A 164 -3.85 -15.73 -14.24
N TRP A 165 -3.10 -15.21 -13.28
CA TRP A 165 -1.65 -15.44 -13.15
C TRP A 165 -1.39 -16.80 -12.50
N LYS A 166 -0.14 -17.24 -12.49
CA LYS A 166 0.22 -18.60 -12.07
C LYS A 166 1.19 -18.66 -10.89
N THR A 167 1.73 -17.53 -10.43
CA THR A 167 2.85 -17.57 -9.48
C THR A 167 2.64 -16.61 -8.31
N VAL A 168 2.85 -17.13 -7.10
CA VAL A 168 3.06 -16.34 -5.88
C VAL A 168 4.53 -16.50 -5.50
N VAL A 169 5.22 -15.39 -5.25
CA VAL A 169 6.63 -15.36 -4.83
C VAL A 169 6.67 -14.96 -3.36
N ALA A 170 6.92 -15.91 -2.47
CA ALA A 170 7.05 -15.64 -1.03
C ALA A 170 8.46 -15.12 -0.73
N ILE A 171 8.55 -13.90 -0.24
CA ILE A 171 9.82 -13.21 0.06
C ILE A 171 10.04 -13.21 1.58
N HIS A 172 11.18 -13.75 2.02
CA HIS A 172 11.44 -13.98 3.45
C HIS A 172 12.94 -13.96 3.75
N LYS A 173 13.30 -14.13 5.03
CA LYS A 173 14.70 -14.31 5.46
C LYS A 173 14.75 -15.41 6.55
N SER A 174 14.08 -16.54 6.29
CA SER A 174 13.91 -17.62 7.27
C SER A 174 15.22 -18.34 7.63
N ASN A 175 16.26 -18.20 6.81
CA ASN A 175 17.58 -18.74 7.18
C ASN A 175 18.18 -18.00 8.38
N ILE A 176 17.76 -16.76 8.63
CA ILE A 176 18.19 -15.94 9.78
C ILE A 176 17.03 -15.86 10.79
N LEU A 177 15.86 -15.41 10.35
CA LEU A 177 14.67 -15.20 11.19
C LEU A 177 13.85 -16.49 11.24
N LYS A 178 14.44 -17.53 11.88
CA LYS A 178 13.92 -18.90 11.81
C LYS A 178 12.52 -19.04 12.39
N GLN A 179 12.20 -18.31 13.45
CA GLN A 179 10.87 -18.38 14.08
C GLN A 179 9.86 -17.50 13.35
N THR A 180 10.14 -16.21 13.17
CA THR A 180 9.17 -15.27 12.61
C THR A 180 8.94 -15.52 11.13
N ASP A 181 10.00 -15.52 10.30
CA ASP A 181 9.84 -15.79 8.88
C ASP A 181 9.54 -17.27 8.61
N GLY A 182 10.00 -18.16 9.50
CA GLY A 182 9.61 -19.57 9.44
C GLY A 182 8.10 -19.75 9.58
N ALA A 183 7.50 -19.05 10.55
CA ALA A 183 6.05 -19.10 10.76
C ALA A 183 5.29 -18.52 9.55
N PHE A 184 5.78 -17.38 9.00
CA PHE A 184 5.19 -16.78 7.80
C PHE A 184 5.26 -17.77 6.63
N LEU A 185 6.44 -18.31 6.34
CA LEU A 185 6.65 -19.21 5.20
C LEU A 185 5.83 -20.49 5.36
N GLN A 186 5.76 -21.04 6.57
CA GLN A 186 4.92 -22.21 6.85
C GLN A 186 3.45 -21.92 6.51
N ALA A 187 2.94 -20.76 6.95
CA ALA A 187 1.55 -20.38 6.68
C ALA A 187 1.28 -20.22 5.17
N VAL A 188 2.25 -19.66 4.42
CA VAL A 188 2.13 -19.54 2.95
C VAL A 188 2.08 -20.92 2.30
N ARG A 189 2.97 -21.83 2.70
CA ARG A 189 3.02 -23.23 2.19
C ARG A 189 1.72 -23.97 2.49
N GLU A 190 1.20 -23.83 3.70
CA GLU A 190 -0.07 -24.46 4.08
C GLU A 190 -1.21 -23.93 3.21
N THR A 191 -1.27 -22.61 3.00
CA THR A 191 -2.30 -21.97 2.18
C THR A 191 -2.21 -22.41 0.71
N LYS A 192 -1.00 -22.62 0.19
CA LYS A 192 -0.76 -23.08 -1.20
C LYS A 192 -1.55 -24.37 -1.50
N ASN A 193 -1.77 -25.24 -0.50
CA ASN A 193 -2.49 -26.50 -0.71
C ASN A 193 -3.95 -26.28 -1.19
N ASP A 194 -4.55 -25.14 -0.85
CA ASP A 194 -5.89 -24.77 -1.29
C ASP A 194 -5.90 -24.24 -2.75
N TYR A 195 -4.72 -24.01 -3.36
CA TYR A 195 -4.57 -23.40 -4.68
C TYR A 195 -3.61 -24.22 -5.55
N PRO A 196 -3.97 -25.48 -5.88
CA PRO A 196 -3.01 -26.39 -6.54
C PRO A 196 -2.52 -25.91 -7.91
N SER A 197 -3.30 -25.07 -8.60
CA SER A 197 -2.95 -24.56 -9.94
C SER A 197 -2.00 -23.35 -9.92
N ILE A 198 -1.63 -22.84 -8.73
CA ILE A 198 -0.74 -21.68 -8.62
C ILE A 198 0.61 -22.16 -8.08
N ASP A 199 1.69 -21.78 -8.71
CA ASP A 199 3.04 -22.12 -8.26
C ASP A 199 3.45 -21.22 -7.07
N LEU A 200 4.22 -21.77 -6.16
CA LEU A 200 4.82 -21.03 -5.06
C LEU A 200 6.33 -21.02 -5.25
N TRP A 201 6.90 -19.84 -5.46
CA TRP A 201 8.34 -19.63 -5.46
C TRP A 201 8.75 -19.01 -4.12
N GLU A 202 9.89 -19.40 -3.61
CA GLU A 202 10.39 -18.92 -2.31
C GLU A 202 11.76 -18.28 -2.52
N TYR A 203 11.89 -17.03 -2.11
CA TYR A 203 13.13 -16.29 -2.28
C TYR A 203 13.53 -15.59 -0.98
N HIS A 204 14.80 -15.58 -0.69
CA HIS A 204 15.35 -14.71 0.35
C HIS A 204 15.27 -13.25 -0.16
N VAL A 205 14.98 -12.31 0.74
CA VAL A 205 14.75 -10.91 0.40
C VAL A 205 15.95 -10.26 -0.30
N ASP A 206 17.17 -10.62 0.12
CA ASP A 206 18.41 -10.13 -0.52
C ASP A 206 18.56 -10.67 -1.95
N ASN A 207 18.10 -11.89 -2.21
CA ASN A 207 18.11 -12.44 -3.56
C ASN A 207 17.08 -11.72 -4.45
N VAL A 208 15.90 -11.43 -3.92
CA VAL A 208 14.90 -10.67 -4.68
C VAL A 208 15.43 -9.28 -5.05
N ALA A 209 16.03 -8.57 -4.09
CA ALA A 209 16.65 -7.26 -4.34
C ALA A 209 17.67 -7.36 -5.49
N GLN A 210 18.52 -8.40 -5.46
CA GLN A 210 19.49 -8.61 -6.54
C GLN A 210 18.79 -8.86 -7.90
N GLN A 211 17.72 -9.71 -7.91
CA GLN A 211 17.04 -10.06 -9.16
C GLN A 211 16.28 -8.86 -9.75
N LEU A 212 15.72 -8.01 -8.90
CA LEU A 212 15.01 -6.79 -9.36
C LEU A 212 15.95 -5.87 -10.15
N VAL A 213 17.21 -5.80 -9.74
CA VAL A 213 18.24 -5.02 -10.45
C VAL A 213 18.76 -5.74 -11.69
N LYS A 214 18.88 -7.07 -11.62
CA LYS A 214 19.52 -7.88 -12.67
C LYS A 214 18.57 -8.29 -13.79
N ASN A 215 17.37 -8.75 -13.44
CA ASN A 215 16.41 -9.31 -14.40
C ASN A 215 14.99 -9.29 -13.79
N PRO A 216 14.39 -8.09 -13.64
CA PRO A 216 13.08 -7.99 -12.98
C PRO A 216 11.96 -8.73 -13.70
N GLN A 217 12.13 -9.02 -15.02
CA GLN A 217 11.10 -9.69 -15.81
C GLN A 217 10.79 -11.11 -15.33
N ILE A 218 11.68 -11.74 -14.55
CA ILE A 218 11.38 -13.08 -13.99
C ILE A 218 10.15 -13.05 -13.08
N PHE A 219 9.81 -11.87 -12.56
CA PHE A 219 8.65 -11.69 -11.68
C PHE A 219 7.37 -11.28 -12.42
N ASN A 220 7.41 -11.12 -13.74
CA ASN A 220 6.22 -10.72 -14.50
C ASN A 220 5.10 -11.75 -14.30
N GLU A 221 3.88 -11.24 -14.23
CA GLU A 221 2.66 -12.03 -14.02
C GLU A 221 2.70 -12.85 -12.72
N SER A 222 3.30 -12.26 -11.65
CA SER A 222 3.33 -12.88 -10.32
C SER A 222 2.93 -11.91 -9.23
N ILE A 223 2.56 -12.48 -8.08
CA ILE A 223 2.33 -11.72 -6.85
C ILE A 223 3.55 -11.91 -5.95
N LEU A 224 4.24 -10.82 -5.66
CA LEU A 224 5.35 -10.80 -4.70
C LEU A 224 4.75 -10.55 -3.31
N LEU A 225 4.87 -11.54 -2.43
CA LEU A 225 4.23 -11.53 -1.11
C LEU A 225 5.29 -11.50 -0.01
N SER A 226 5.19 -10.57 0.93
CA SER A 226 6.09 -10.55 2.09
C SER A 226 5.46 -9.91 3.32
N THR A 227 6.21 -10.05 4.42
CA THR A 227 5.94 -9.37 5.69
C THR A 227 6.18 -7.86 5.53
N ASN A 228 5.68 -7.11 6.50
CA ASN A 228 5.53 -5.66 6.43
C ASN A 228 6.82 -4.93 6.00
N LEU A 229 7.88 -5.03 6.79
CA LEU A 229 9.11 -4.25 6.55
C LEU A 229 9.81 -4.64 5.24
N PHE A 230 9.92 -5.95 4.97
CA PHE A 230 10.62 -6.39 3.76
C PHE A 230 9.89 -5.92 2.51
N MET A 231 8.57 -6.03 2.47
CA MET A 231 7.82 -5.58 1.29
C MET A 231 7.81 -4.06 1.17
N ASP A 232 7.89 -3.33 2.27
CA ASP A 232 8.02 -1.87 2.20
C ASP A 232 9.28 -1.49 1.40
N ILE A 233 10.41 -2.11 1.77
CA ILE A 233 11.71 -1.84 1.11
C ILE A 233 11.68 -2.30 -0.36
N ILE A 234 11.25 -3.54 -0.59
CA ILE A 234 11.25 -4.14 -1.95
C ILE A 234 10.32 -3.35 -2.89
N SER A 235 9.14 -2.93 -2.42
CA SER A 235 8.23 -2.18 -3.30
C SER A 235 8.72 -0.77 -3.63
N GLU A 236 9.55 -0.16 -2.76
CA GLU A 236 10.22 1.11 -3.08
C GLU A 236 11.29 0.91 -4.17
N GLU A 237 12.05 -0.20 -4.08
CA GLU A 237 13.00 -0.57 -5.15
C GLU A 237 12.26 -0.77 -6.47
N CYS A 238 11.10 -1.45 -6.43
CA CYS A 238 10.28 -1.67 -7.62
C CYS A 238 9.80 -0.36 -8.26
N ALA A 239 9.63 0.71 -7.48
CA ALA A 239 9.21 2.00 -8.03
C ALA A 239 10.22 2.55 -9.06
N ALA A 240 11.51 2.23 -8.89
CA ALA A 240 12.54 2.65 -9.84
C ALA A 240 12.38 1.96 -11.21
N LEU A 241 11.79 0.76 -11.24
CA LEU A 241 11.59 0.01 -12.49
C LEU A 241 10.58 0.69 -13.42
N VAL A 242 9.64 1.46 -12.86
CA VAL A 242 8.54 2.06 -13.61
C VAL A 242 8.69 3.58 -13.75
N GLY A 243 9.86 4.09 -13.47
CA GLY A 243 10.23 5.47 -13.69
C GLY A 243 10.32 6.33 -12.43
N SER A 244 9.39 6.22 -11.52
CA SER A 244 9.45 6.94 -10.23
C SER A 244 8.33 6.49 -9.30
N ILE A 245 8.48 6.83 -8.02
CA ILE A 245 7.45 6.58 -7.01
C ILE A 245 6.13 7.33 -7.33
N GLY A 246 6.18 8.38 -8.14
CA GLY A 246 4.99 9.11 -8.61
C GLY A 246 4.12 8.32 -9.59
N MET A 247 4.57 7.13 -9.99
CA MET A 247 3.79 6.21 -10.82
C MET A 247 3.16 5.08 -10.00
N ILE A 248 3.54 4.93 -8.72
CA ILE A 248 3.09 3.82 -7.89
C ILE A 248 1.86 4.24 -7.08
N TYR A 249 0.78 3.55 -7.33
CA TYR A 249 -0.46 3.69 -6.57
C TYR A 249 -0.64 2.47 -5.69
N SER A 250 -1.39 2.61 -4.63
CA SER A 250 -1.61 1.50 -3.70
C SER A 250 -3.03 1.47 -3.17
N ALA A 251 -3.43 0.30 -2.74
CA ALA A 251 -4.66 0.11 -1.99
C ALA A 251 -4.37 -0.74 -0.77
N ASN A 252 -5.07 -0.47 0.31
CA ASN A 252 -4.97 -1.21 1.55
C ASN A 252 -6.31 -1.89 1.76
N PHE A 253 -6.34 -3.23 1.74
CA PHE A 253 -7.59 -4.00 1.83
C PHE A 253 -7.75 -4.69 3.18
N GLY A 254 -8.92 -4.52 3.75
CA GLY A 254 -9.46 -5.36 4.81
C GLY A 254 -10.53 -6.30 4.24
N ASP A 255 -11.27 -6.96 5.11
CA ASP A 255 -12.35 -7.84 4.67
C ASP A 255 -13.57 -7.04 4.16
N ASN A 256 -13.81 -5.85 4.73
CA ASN A 256 -15.02 -5.06 4.44
C ASN A 256 -14.75 -3.59 4.10
N TYR A 257 -13.50 -3.19 4.01
CA TYR A 257 -13.12 -1.79 3.80
C TYR A 257 -11.82 -1.72 3.01
N ALA A 258 -11.66 -0.62 2.27
CA ALA A 258 -10.40 -0.38 1.55
C ALA A 258 -10.02 1.09 1.60
N MET A 259 -8.70 1.36 1.66
CA MET A 259 -8.14 2.71 1.59
C MET A 259 -7.21 2.79 0.38
N PHE A 260 -7.40 3.81 -0.46
CA PHE A 260 -6.68 4.03 -1.71
C PHE A 260 -5.78 5.27 -1.57
N GLU A 261 -4.53 5.15 -2.02
CA GLU A 261 -3.56 6.24 -1.82
C GLU A 261 -2.43 6.15 -2.86
N PRO A 262 -1.77 7.26 -3.24
CA PRO A 262 -0.48 7.16 -3.91
C PRO A 262 0.55 6.61 -2.92
N ALA A 263 1.54 5.86 -3.40
CA ALA A 263 2.53 5.24 -2.52
C ALA A 263 3.56 6.24 -1.97
N HIS A 264 3.76 7.36 -2.66
CA HIS A 264 4.78 8.36 -2.29
C HIS A 264 4.36 9.22 -1.10
N GLY A 265 5.34 9.84 -0.46
CA GLY A 265 5.13 10.75 0.68
C GLY A 265 4.68 12.15 0.28
N SER A 266 4.55 13.00 1.28
CA SER A 266 3.94 14.33 1.17
C SER A 266 4.82 15.40 0.48
N ALA A 267 6.12 15.15 0.30
CA ALA A 267 7.05 16.04 -0.41
C ALA A 267 6.82 17.54 -0.11
N PRO A 268 6.93 17.97 1.15
CA PRO A 268 6.49 19.31 1.55
C PRO A 268 7.22 20.46 0.82
N LYS A 269 8.42 20.23 0.31
CA LYS A 269 9.18 21.24 -0.45
C LYS A 269 8.49 21.64 -1.76
N TYR A 270 7.52 20.83 -2.24
CA TYR A 270 6.80 21.12 -3.48
C TYR A 270 5.37 21.61 -3.24
N ARG A 271 4.98 21.81 -1.99
CA ARG A 271 3.62 22.26 -1.62
C ARG A 271 3.24 23.53 -2.39
N GLY A 272 2.06 23.50 -3.02
CA GLY A 272 1.49 24.66 -3.70
C GLY A 272 2.13 25.02 -5.02
N LEU A 273 3.05 24.19 -5.52
CA LEU A 273 3.74 24.48 -6.78
C LEU A 273 3.11 23.80 -7.99
N ASP A 274 2.16 22.88 -7.78
CA ASP A 274 1.49 22.08 -8.83
C ASP A 274 2.51 21.39 -9.77
N LYS A 275 3.62 20.90 -9.19
CA LYS A 275 4.72 20.29 -9.95
C LYS A 275 4.75 18.77 -9.87
N VAL A 276 4.14 18.18 -8.83
CA VAL A 276 4.23 16.74 -8.61
C VAL A 276 3.28 16.02 -9.55
N ASN A 277 3.77 14.95 -10.16
CA ASN A 277 2.99 14.13 -11.11
C ASN A 277 1.79 13.49 -10.36
N PRO A 278 0.54 13.76 -10.76
CA PRO A 278 -0.63 13.21 -10.07
C PRO A 278 -1.01 11.81 -10.49
N THR A 279 -0.26 11.16 -11.39
CA THR A 279 -0.65 9.87 -11.99
C THR A 279 -0.95 8.81 -10.91
N ALA A 280 -0.06 8.64 -9.92
CA ALA A 280 -0.28 7.65 -8.86
C ALA A 280 -1.60 7.91 -8.11
N SER A 281 -1.87 9.18 -7.80
CA SER A 281 -3.09 9.59 -7.10
C SER A 281 -4.34 9.30 -7.94
N VAL A 282 -4.30 9.67 -9.23
CA VAL A 282 -5.42 9.44 -10.16
C VAL A 282 -5.67 7.93 -10.34
N LEU A 283 -4.60 7.13 -10.48
CA LEU A 283 -4.74 5.67 -10.60
C LEU A 283 -5.33 5.05 -9.33
N ALA A 284 -4.94 5.55 -8.16
CA ALA A 284 -5.54 5.10 -6.89
C ALA A 284 -7.03 5.45 -6.85
N GLY A 285 -7.40 6.65 -7.31
CA GLY A 285 -8.81 7.07 -7.41
C GLY A 285 -9.60 6.21 -8.38
N ALA A 286 -9.01 5.87 -9.54
CA ALA A 286 -9.65 4.97 -10.50
C ALA A 286 -9.88 3.58 -9.90
N TRP A 287 -8.88 3.06 -9.16
CA TRP A 287 -9.00 1.77 -8.47
C TRP A 287 -10.10 1.80 -7.40
N MET A 288 -10.21 2.91 -6.69
CA MET A 288 -11.31 3.10 -5.73
C MET A 288 -12.68 2.99 -6.42
N LEU A 289 -12.85 3.61 -7.59
CA LEU A 289 -14.10 3.51 -8.34
C LEU A 289 -14.39 2.06 -8.79
N ASP A 290 -13.36 1.34 -9.20
CA ASP A 290 -13.49 -0.08 -9.56
C ASP A 290 -13.91 -0.93 -8.35
N TYR A 291 -13.31 -0.68 -7.20
CA TYR A 291 -13.66 -1.35 -5.94
C TYR A 291 -15.13 -1.11 -5.55
N LEU A 292 -15.60 0.11 -5.76
CA LEU A 292 -16.98 0.49 -5.46
C LEU A 292 -17.99 0.02 -6.53
N GLY A 293 -17.58 -0.76 -7.53
CA GLY A 293 -18.42 -1.31 -8.57
C GLY A 293 -18.83 -0.28 -9.64
N SER A 294 -18.16 0.87 -9.70
CA SER A 294 -18.43 1.90 -10.70
C SER A 294 -17.57 1.72 -11.96
N UNK A 295 -17.41 0.62 -12.29
CA UNK A 295 -16.59 0.18 -13.37
C UNK A 295 -17.04 0.59 -14.76
N UNK A 296 -18.11 0.95 -14.98
CA UNK A 296 -18.61 1.43 -16.25
C UNK A 296 -18.01 2.79 -16.66
N UNK A 297 -17.79 3.50 -15.93
CA UNK A 297 -17.10 4.72 -16.15
C UNK A 297 -15.60 4.65 -16.09
N UNK A 298 -15.16 3.72 -15.51
CA UNK A 298 -13.73 3.52 -15.44
C UNK A 298 -13.21 2.47 -16.41
N GLN A 299 -13.99 1.68 -16.90
CA GLN A 299 -13.48 0.65 -17.81
C GLN A 299 -12.88 1.23 -19.11
N ASP A 300 -13.51 2.18 -19.69
CA ASP A 300 -12.97 2.80 -20.93
C ASP A 300 -11.68 3.57 -20.65
N TYR A 301 -11.58 4.18 -19.47
CA TYR A 301 -10.36 4.90 -19.07
C TYR A 301 -9.22 3.92 -18.73
N VAL A 302 -9.54 2.85 -17.99
CA VAL A 302 -8.54 1.82 -17.61
C VAL A 302 -8.16 0.95 -18.82
N ARG A 303 -9.09 0.71 -19.75
CA ARG A 303 -8.79 -0.03 -21.00
C ARG A 303 -7.82 0.73 -21.91
N SER A 304 -7.89 2.03 -21.90
CA SER A 304 -6.94 2.86 -22.69
C SER A 304 -5.51 2.82 -22.13
N TRP A 305 -5.33 2.25 -20.92
CA TRP A 305 -4.03 2.12 -20.25
C TRP A 305 -3.47 0.68 -20.28
N ARG A 306 -4.17 -0.27 -20.96
CA ARG A 306 -3.69 -1.65 -21.16
C ARG A 306 -2.72 -1.77 -22.34
#